data_bffda8a007d60b29c45deb1ba22d658d
#
_entry.id   bffda8a007d60b29c45deb1ba22d658d
#
_cell.length_a   1.000
_cell.length_b   1.000
_cell.length_c   1.000
_cell.angle_alpha   90.00
_cell.angle_beta   90.00
_cell.angle_gamma   90.00
#
_symmetry.space_group_name_H-M   'P 1'
#
loop_
_entity.id
_entity.type
_entity.pdbx_description
1 polymer ?
#
loop_
_entity_poly.entity_id
_entity_poly.type
_entity_poly.pdbx_seq_one_letter_code
_entity_poly.pdbx_strand_id
1 'polypeptide(L)'
;MKRNLRFYFALMFARGTALVLKLIGRKGTSMPGSWAIILCPDFIGRMPKPKKIIGITGTNGKTTVSNMIEDVLEDNGIEFMCNRSGTNVATGVASTLIANSHFFGKPKCDLAVFELDERSAPNIYPYMQPDIVLCTNIFRDSYKRNAHAEFILDILNKEIPKGTKLVLNGDDPLCSSIKPENDRVYFGIDHLDTDKKECDNIVNDVPACPKCHGPLVHDIVRYHHIGRVHCEACGYRSPDIDYLATDIDTK
;
A
#
# COMPACT_ATOMS: atom_id res chain seq x y z
N MET A 1 -2.84 -13.87 -17.33
CA MET A 1 -3.98 -13.97 -18.26
C MET A 1 -3.51 -13.87 -19.71
N LYS A 2 -4.14 -14.57 -20.68
CA LYS A 2 -3.77 -14.48 -22.11
C LYS A 2 -4.19 -13.11 -22.68
N ARG A 3 -3.32 -12.51 -23.50
CA ARG A 3 -3.59 -11.26 -24.22
C ARG A 3 -4.44 -11.55 -25.45
N ASN A 4 -5.49 -10.77 -25.70
CA ASN A 4 -6.40 -10.88 -26.83
C ASN A 4 -6.46 -9.56 -27.62
N LEU A 5 -7.19 -9.53 -28.73
CA LEU A 5 -7.33 -8.33 -29.57
C LEU A 5 -7.86 -7.13 -28.79
N ARG A 6 -8.83 -7.34 -27.85
CA ARG A 6 -9.38 -6.30 -26.99
C ARG A 6 -8.31 -5.63 -26.15
N PHE A 7 -7.37 -6.41 -25.58
CA PHE A 7 -6.23 -5.88 -24.81
C PHE A 7 -5.33 -5.00 -25.69
N TYR A 8 -4.96 -5.46 -26.88
CA TYR A 8 -4.10 -4.66 -27.76
C TYR A 8 -4.77 -3.39 -28.25
N PHE A 9 -6.07 -3.45 -28.56
CA PHE A 9 -6.84 -2.26 -28.89
C PHE A 9 -6.85 -1.26 -27.71
N ALA A 10 -7.14 -1.73 -26.50
CA ALA A 10 -7.13 -0.90 -25.30
C ALA A 10 -5.73 -0.28 -25.03
N LEU A 11 -4.66 -1.05 -25.21
CA LEU A 11 -3.29 -0.57 -25.04
C LEU A 11 -2.95 0.52 -26.06
N MET A 12 -3.28 0.33 -27.35
CA MET A 12 -3.01 1.32 -28.39
C MET A 12 -3.82 2.59 -28.18
N PHE A 13 -5.10 2.46 -27.87
CA PHE A 13 -5.96 3.60 -27.56
C PHE A 13 -5.45 4.41 -26.36
N ALA A 14 -5.07 3.73 -25.28
CA ALA A 14 -4.52 4.38 -24.08
C ALA A 14 -3.19 5.09 -24.37
N ARG A 15 -2.34 4.53 -25.23
CA ARG A 15 -1.11 5.19 -25.69
C ARG A 15 -1.39 6.42 -26.54
N GLY A 16 -2.35 6.33 -27.45
CA GLY A 16 -2.81 7.48 -28.23
C GLY A 16 -3.30 8.60 -27.29
N THR A 17 -4.11 8.26 -26.29
CA THR A 17 -4.55 9.21 -25.25
C THR A 17 -3.36 9.85 -24.52
N ALA A 18 -2.37 9.04 -24.09
CA ALA A 18 -1.17 9.56 -23.43
C ALA A 18 -0.38 10.51 -24.34
N LEU A 19 -0.24 10.19 -25.61
CA LEU A 19 0.44 11.05 -26.59
C LEU A 19 -0.29 12.39 -26.79
N VAL A 20 -1.61 12.36 -26.97
CA VAL A 20 -2.43 13.58 -27.10
C VAL A 20 -2.30 14.46 -25.86
N LEU A 21 -2.41 13.87 -24.66
CA LEU A 21 -2.23 14.60 -23.40
C LEU A 21 -0.85 15.26 -23.31
N LYS A 22 0.20 14.54 -23.70
CA LYS A 22 1.58 15.09 -23.74
C LYS A 22 1.70 16.26 -24.72
N LEU A 23 1.08 16.19 -25.91
CA LEU A 23 1.10 17.26 -26.91
C LEU A 23 0.41 18.53 -26.44
N ILE A 24 -0.66 18.41 -25.62
CA ILE A 24 -1.36 19.56 -25.02
C ILE A 24 -0.79 19.98 -23.66
N GLY A 25 0.40 19.49 -23.29
CA GLY A 25 1.11 19.87 -22.05
C GLY A 25 0.50 19.32 -20.76
N ARG A 26 -0.43 18.33 -20.83
CA ARG A 26 -1.06 17.73 -19.66
C ARG A 26 -0.37 16.45 -19.23
N LYS A 27 -0.14 16.28 -17.92
CA LYS A 27 0.33 15.01 -17.35
C LYS A 27 -0.84 14.00 -17.37
N GLY A 28 -0.73 12.95 -18.18
CA GLY A 28 -1.73 11.89 -18.26
C GLY A 28 -1.60 10.88 -17.12
N THR A 29 -1.80 11.27 -15.87
CA THR A 29 -1.52 10.44 -14.69
C THR A 29 -2.49 9.26 -14.52
N SER A 30 -3.76 9.42 -14.85
CA SER A 30 -4.77 8.36 -14.70
C SER A 30 -5.62 8.12 -15.94
N MET A 31 -5.76 9.12 -16.82
CA MET A 31 -6.67 9.04 -17.97
C MET A 31 -6.31 7.91 -18.96
N PRO A 32 -5.05 7.66 -19.35
CA PRO A 32 -4.72 6.52 -20.21
C PRO A 32 -5.13 5.19 -19.60
N GLY A 33 -4.87 4.99 -18.31
CA GLY A 33 -5.27 3.79 -17.58
C GLY A 33 -6.77 3.66 -17.43
N SER A 34 -7.50 4.76 -17.27
CA SER A 34 -8.96 4.76 -17.21
C SER A 34 -9.55 4.22 -18.52
N TRP A 35 -9.10 4.72 -19.66
CA TRP A 35 -9.55 4.23 -20.96
C TRP A 35 -9.14 2.77 -21.19
N ALA A 36 -7.94 2.39 -20.76
CA ALA A 36 -7.49 1.00 -20.88
C ALA A 36 -8.42 0.04 -20.11
N ILE A 37 -8.80 0.40 -18.87
CA ILE A 37 -9.70 -0.41 -18.03
C ILE A 37 -11.14 -0.38 -18.55
N ILE A 38 -11.65 0.75 -19.02
CA ILE A 38 -12.99 0.83 -19.63
C ILE A 38 -13.07 -0.10 -20.86
N LEU A 39 -12.09 -0.03 -21.73
CA LEU A 39 -12.04 -0.84 -22.94
C LEU A 39 -11.72 -2.32 -22.66
N CYS A 40 -10.96 -2.63 -21.60
CA CYS A 40 -10.57 -3.96 -21.20
C CYS A 40 -10.55 -4.05 -19.66
N PRO A 41 -11.65 -4.44 -18.99
CA PRO A 41 -11.76 -4.42 -17.53
C PRO A 41 -10.66 -5.19 -16.79
N ASP A 42 -10.15 -6.28 -17.37
CA ASP A 42 -9.03 -7.09 -16.86
C ASP A 42 -7.66 -6.66 -17.43
N PHE A 43 -7.54 -5.40 -17.90
CA PHE A 43 -6.34 -4.86 -18.55
C PHE A 43 -5.09 -5.04 -17.70
N ILE A 44 -5.16 -4.69 -16.39
CA ILE A 44 -4.04 -4.87 -15.47
C ILE A 44 -3.58 -6.33 -15.47
N GLY A 45 -4.51 -7.30 -15.42
CA GLY A 45 -4.19 -8.73 -15.40
C GLY A 45 -3.54 -9.25 -16.70
N ARG A 46 -3.83 -8.61 -17.83
CA ARG A 46 -3.24 -8.96 -19.14
C ARG A 46 -1.93 -8.25 -19.43
N MET A 47 -1.71 -7.12 -18.76
CA MET A 47 -0.47 -6.36 -18.90
C MET A 47 0.70 -7.16 -18.31
N PRO A 48 1.81 -7.39 -19.04
CA PRO A 48 3.01 -7.99 -18.47
C PRO A 48 3.52 -7.17 -17.28
N LYS A 49 3.95 -7.86 -16.24
CA LYS A 49 4.44 -7.24 -15.02
C LYS A 49 5.96 -7.21 -14.96
N PRO A 50 6.58 -6.28 -14.24
CA PRO A 50 7.96 -6.40 -13.78
C PRO A 50 8.17 -7.71 -13.01
N LYS A 51 9.43 -8.15 -12.89
CA LYS A 51 9.78 -9.38 -12.16
C LYS A 51 9.57 -9.25 -10.66
N LYS A 52 9.73 -8.02 -10.13
CA LYS A 52 9.57 -7.68 -8.72
C LYS A 52 8.65 -6.48 -8.56
N ILE A 53 7.75 -6.57 -7.60
CA ILE A 53 6.78 -5.51 -7.31
C ILE A 53 6.77 -5.27 -5.81
N ILE A 54 6.98 -4.01 -5.42
CA ILE A 54 6.81 -3.50 -4.07
C ILE A 54 5.54 -2.66 -4.06
N GLY A 55 4.58 -3.02 -3.23
CA GLY A 55 3.38 -2.24 -2.97
C GLY A 55 3.52 -1.50 -1.64
N ILE A 56 3.15 -0.23 -1.60
CA ILE A 56 3.13 0.59 -0.39
C ILE A 56 1.70 1.03 -0.14
N THR A 57 1.17 0.69 1.01
CA THR A 57 -0.20 0.98 1.41
C THR A 57 -0.26 1.53 2.84
N GLY A 58 -1.43 1.86 3.32
CA GLY A 58 -1.64 2.45 4.64
C GLY A 58 -2.27 3.84 4.57
N THR A 59 -2.91 4.29 5.63
CA THR A 59 -3.71 5.52 5.60
C THR A 59 -2.83 6.77 5.43
N ASN A 60 -1.76 6.87 6.22
CA ASN A 60 -0.87 8.04 6.24
C ASN A 60 0.57 7.65 5.90
N GLY A 61 1.33 8.58 5.31
CA GLY A 61 2.76 8.41 5.06
C GLY A 61 3.12 7.56 3.83
N LYS A 62 2.17 7.04 3.06
CA LYS A 62 2.43 6.26 1.83
C LYS A 62 3.40 6.95 0.89
N THR A 63 3.10 8.18 0.50
CA THR A 63 3.90 8.95 -0.46
C THR A 63 5.29 9.25 0.08
N THR A 64 5.42 9.55 1.38
CA THR A 64 6.73 9.77 2.01
C THR A 64 7.57 8.51 1.95
N VAL A 65 7.03 7.37 2.37
CA VAL A 65 7.75 6.08 2.34
C VAL A 65 8.06 5.64 0.91
N SER A 66 7.13 5.84 -0.03
CA SER A 66 7.38 5.57 -1.45
C SER A 66 8.57 6.39 -1.97
N ASN A 67 8.57 7.70 -1.72
CA ASN A 67 9.66 8.57 -2.13
C ASN A 67 11.01 8.15 -1.51
N MET A 68 11.03 7.80 -0.22
CA MET A 68 12.26 7.34 0.44
C MET A 68 12.81 6.06 -0.21
N ILE A 69 11.94 5.09 -0.52
CA ILE A 69 12.35 3.85 -1.20
C ILE A 69 12.86 4.16 -2.62
N GLU A 70 12.15 5.03 -3.34
CA GLU A 70 12.50 5.43 -4.70
C GLU A 70 13.86 6.16 -4.72
N ASP A 71 14.09 7.10 -3.78
CA ASP A 71 15.36 7.83 -3.65
C ASP A 71 16.53 6.87 -3.36
N VAL A 72 16.34 5.89 -2.46
CA VAL A 72 17.36 4.85 -2.19
C VAL A 72 17.65 4.00 -3.43
N LEU A 73 16.63 3.64 -4.21
CA LEU A 73 16.82 2.88 -5.45
C LEU A 73 17.58 3.71 -6.51
N GLU A 74 17.21 4.99 -6.67
CA GLU A 74 17.88 5.92 -7.58
C GLU A 74 19.36 6.11 -7.21
N ASP A 75 19.66 6.33 -5.93
CA ASP A 75 21.04 6.50 -5.42
C ASP A 75 21.91 5.26 -5.64
N ASN A 76 21.29 4.07 -5.69
CA ASN A 76 21.98 2.83 -6.01
C ASN A 76 21.97 2.46 -7.50
N GLY A 77 21.48 3.33 -8.38
CA GLY A 77 21.44 3.09 -9.81
C GLY A 77 20.50 1.97 -10.26
N ILE A 78 19.49 1.64 -9.45
CA ILE A 78 18.53 0.58 -9.75
C ILE A 78 17.37 1.16 -10.58
N GLU A 79 17.17 0.63 -11.78
CA GLU A 79 16.04 1.04 -12.64
C GLU A 79 14.73 0.45 -12.13
N PHE A 80 13.73 1.30 -11.95
CA PHE A 80 12.40 0.91 -11.54
C PHE A 80 11.31 1.76 -12.20
N MET A 81 10.07 1.33 -12.12
CA MET A 81 8.90 2.14 -12.44
C MET A 81 8.11 2.44 -11.18
N CYS A 82 7.53 3.65 -11.09
CA CYS A 82 6.68 4.06 -9.98
C CYS A 82 5.51 4.91 -10.44
N ASN A 83 4.50 5.04 -9.59
CA ASN A 83 3.35 5.91 -9.84
C ASN A 83 3.41 7.26 -9.09
N ARG A 84 4.62 7.75 -8.78
CA ARG A 84 4.90 9.01 -8.05
C ARG A 84 4.09 10.22 -8.57
N SER A 85 3.96 10.33 -9.89
CA SER A 85 3.20 11.43 -10.53
C SER A 85 1.77 11.02 -10.89
N GLY A 86 1.35 9.83 -10.53
CA GLY A 86 0.04 9.25 -10.84
C GLY A 86 -0.87 9.20 -9.62
N THR A 87 -1.97 8.49 -9.82
CA THR A 87 -2.91 8.17 -8.74
C THR A 87 -2.60 6.78 -8.18
N ASN A 88 -2.84 6.59 -6.89
CA ASN A 88 -2.62 5.33 -6.17
C ASN A 88 -3.76 4.30 -6.34
N VAL A 89 -4.66 4.54 -7.30
CA VAL A 89 -5.77 3.65 -7.66
C VAL A 89 -5.47 2.86 -8.93
N ALA A 90 -6.31 1.88 -9.26
CA ALA A 90 -6.14 0.97 -10.39
C ALA A 90 -5.84 1.67 -11.73
N THR A 91 -6.48 2.83 -11.98
CA THR A 91 -6.25 3.61 -13.22
C THR A 91 -4.86 4.23 -13.28
N GLY A 92 -4.31 4.65 -12.13
CA GLY A 92 -2.93 5.14 -12.02
C GLY A 92 -1.91 4.02 -12.24
N VAL A 93 -2.11 2.87 -11.61
CA VAL A 93 -1.29 1.66 -11.83
C VAL A 93 -1.29 1.26 -13.30
N ALA A 94 -2.46 1.21 -13.95
CA ALA A 94 -2.57 0.91 -15.38
C ALA A 94 -1.81 1.94 -16.24
N SER A 95 -1.95 3.24 -15.95
CA SER A 95 -1.24 4.31 -16.66
C SER A 95 0.29 4.16 -16.53
N THR A 96 0.77 3.85 -15.33
CA THR A 96 2.20 3.64 -15.06
C THR A 96 2.74 2.44 -15.82
N LEU A 97 2.03 1.32 -15.82
CA LEU A 97 2.40 0.14 -16.61
C LEU A 97 2.44 0.43 -18.11
N ILE A 98 1.50 1.23 -18.64
CA ILE A 98 1.48 1.64 -20.05
C ILE A 98 2.69 2.52 -20.37
N ALA A 99 2.97 3.54 -19.57
CA ALA A 99 4.05 4.50 -19.80
C ALA A 99 5.44 3.83 -19.74
N ASN A 100 5.60 2.87 -18.82
CA ASN A 100 6.86 2.16 -18.58
C ASN A 100 6.93 0.81 -19.31
N SER A 101 6.27 0.69 -20.47
CA SER A 101 6.33 -0.52 -21.29
C SER A 101 6.75 -0.23 -22.73
N HIS A 102 7.37 -1.25 -23.37
CA HIS A 102 7.62 -1.28 -24.82
C HIS A 102 6.31 -1.41 -25.60
N PHE A 103 6.35 -1.22 -26.92
CA PHE A 103 5.18 -1.11 -27.79
C PHE A 103 4.12 -2.20 -27.56
N PHE A 104 4.51 -3.44 -27.36
CA PHE A 104 3.58 -4.57 -27.12
C PHE A 104 3.35 -4.85 -25.62
N GLY A 105 3.66 -3.91 -24.72
CA GLY A 105 3.36 -3.99 -23.29
C GLY A 105 4.43 -4.67 -22.43
N LYS A 106 5.58 -5.11 -22.98
CA LYS A 106 6.68 -5.65 -22.15
C LYS A 106 7.24 -4.53 -21.25
N PRO A 107 7.43 -4.77 -19.94
CA PRO A 107 8.03 -3.78 -19.03
C PRO A 107 9.42 -3.33 -19.52
N LYS A 108 9.78 -2.07 -19.25
CA LYS A 108 11.10 -1.53 -19.56
C LYS A 108 12.13 -1.83 -18.46
N CYS A 109 11.66 -2.03 -17.23
CA CYS A 109 12.49 -2.38 -16.07
C CYS A 109 11.91 -3.57 -15.32
N ASP A 110 12.74 -4.21 -14.49
CA ASP A 110 12.40 -5.45 -13.78
C ASP A 110 11.78 -5.20 -12.40
N LEU A 111 11.83 -3.96 -11.89
CA LEU A 111 11.30 -3.57 -10.59
C LEU A 111 10.18 -2.53 -10.74
N ALA A 112 9.16 -2.65 -9.90
CA ALA A 112 8.14 -1.62 -9.72
C ALA A 112 7.95 -1.29 -8.24
N VAL A 113 7.76 0.00 -7.96
CA VAL A 113 7.33 0.52 -6.66
C VAL A 113 5.99 1.21 -6.87
N PHE A 114 4.94 0.70 -6.24
CA PHE A 114 3.60 1.26 -6.39
C PHE A 114 3.06 1.73 -5.05
N GLU A 115 2.69 3.00 -4.97
CA GLU A 115 1.77 3.47 -3.93
C GLU A 115 0.35 2.97 -4.27
N LEU A 116 -0.29 2.29 -3.33
CA LEU A 116 -1.58 1.64 -3.51
C LEU A 116 -2.58 2.13 -2.46
N ASP A 117 -3.70 2.65 -2.91
CA ASP A 117 -4.83 2.99 -2.06
C ASP A 117 -5.51 1.70 -1.57
N GLU A 118 -5.79 1.61 -0.28
CA GLU A 118 -6.32 0.41 0.39
C GLU A 118 -7.66 -0.03 -0.21
N ARG A 119 -8.51 0.92 -0.57
CA ARG A 119 -9.83 0.68 -1.15
C ARG A 119 -9.77 0.25 -2.61
N SER A 120 -8.64 0.53 -3.27
CA SER A 120 -8.38 0.07 -4.63
C SER A 120 -7.83 -1.36 -4.65
N ALA A 121 -7.52 -1.95 -3.52
CA ALA A 121 -7.01 -3.32 -3.39
C ALA A 121 -7.87 -4.35 -4.16
N PRO A 122 -9.22 -4.36 -4.09
CA PRO A 122 -10.06 -5.28 -4.85
C PRO A 122 -9.94 -5.16 -6.38
N ASN A 123 -9.50 -4.00 -6.87
CA ASN A 123 -9.33 -3.73 -8.30
C ASN A 123 -7.89 -3.93 -8.78
N ILE A 124 -6.95 -4.18 -7.88
CA ILE A 124 -5.51 -4.28 -8.18
C ILE A 124 -4.99 -5.68 -7.90
N TYR A 125 -5.11 -6.18 -6.68
CA TYR A 125 -4.51 -7.44 -6.25
C TYR A 125 -5.00 -8.69 -7.01
N PRO A 126 -6.26 -8.81 -7.45
CA PRO A 126 -6.67 -9.93 -8.31
C PRO A 126 -5.93 -9.99 -9.65
N TYR A 127 -5.34 -8.88 -10.07
CA TYR A 127 -4.64 -8.72 -11.35
C TYR A 127 -3.13 -8.50 -11.21
N MET A 128 -2.65 -8.21 -10.03
CA MET A 128 -1.25 -7.92 -9.76
C MET A 128 -0.87 -8.42 -8.37
N GLN A 129 0.06 -9.35 -8.31
CA GLN A 129 0.54 -9.92 -7.06
C GLN A 129 1.89 -9.27 -6.70
N PRO A 130 1.95 -8.36 -5.73
CA PRO A 130 3.21 -7.84 -5.23
C PRO A 130 4.04 -8.92 -4.54
N ASP A 131 5.36 -8.86 -4.69
CA ASP A 131 6.30 -9.68 -3.93
C ASP A 131 6.38 -9.23 -2.47
N ILE A 132 6.31 -7.89 -2.28
CA ILE A 132 6.36 -7.25 -0.97
C ILE A 132 5.21 -6.24 -0.88
N VAL A 133 4.51 -6.20 0.25
CA VAL A 133 3.60 -5.12 0.62
C VAL A 133 4.06 -4.51 1.93
N LEU A 134 4.36 -3.20 1.89
CA LEU A 134 4.63 -2.40 3.07
C LEU A 134 3.34 -1.66 3.47
N CYS A 135 2.95 -1.80 4.74
CA CYS A 135 1.84 -1.04 5.31
C CYS A 135 2.36 -0.10 6.40
N THR A 136 2.11 1.20 6.20
CA THR A 136 2.59 2.23 7.12
C THR A 136 1.78 2.32 8.41
N ASN A 137 0.47 2.33 8.29
CA ASN A 137 -0.50 2.38 9.39
C ASN A 137 -1.93 2.24 8.85
N ILE A 138 -2.87 1.94 9.75
CA ILE A 138 -4.31 1.89 9.43
C ILE A 138 -5.06 2.81 10.39
N PHE A 139 -5.54 3.94 9.87
CA PHE A 139 -6.40 4.87 10.58
C PHE A 139 -7.80 4.89 9.96
N ARG A 140 -8.76 5.41 10.72
CA ARG A 140 -10.02 5.80 10.10
C ARG A 140 -9.76 6.96 9.13
N ASP A 141 -10.32 6.86 7.95
CA ASP A 141 -10.36 7.94 6.97
C ASP A 141 -11.48 8.94 7.37
N SER A 142 -11.60 10.05 6.65
CA SER A 142 -12.64 11.04 6.92
C SER A 142 -14.04 10.41 6.98
N TYR A 143 -14.95 10.98 7.79
CA TYR A 143 -16.35 10.53 7.96
C TYR A 143 -17.11 10.25 6.66
N LYS A 144 -16.74 10.93 5.56
CA LYS A 144 -17.34 10.74 4.25
C LYS A 144 -16.83 9.50 3.50
N ARG A 145 -15.68 8.94 3.93
CA ARG A 145 -15.02 7.86 3.21
C ARG A 145 -15.04 6.54 3.95
N ASN A 146 -14.73 6.52 5.23
CA ASN A 146 -14.82 5.33 6.10
C ASN A 146 -14.78 5.73 7.56
N ALA A 147 -15.81 5.34 8.29
CA ALA A 147 -15.88 5.62 9.72
C ALA A 147 -15.07 4.60 10.56
N HIS A 148 -14.63 3.46 10.00
CA HIS A 148 -14.00 2.38 10.77
C HIS A 148 -12.72 1.88 10.11
N ALA A 149 -11.62 1.91 10.88
CA ALA A 149 -10.32 1.39 10.45
C ALA A 149 -10.36 -0.13 10.19
N GLU A 150 -11.20 -0.85 10.90
CA GLU A 150 -11.43 -2.30 10.73
C GLU A 150 -11.89 -2.67 9.31
N PHE A 151 -12.67 -1.80 8.65
CA PHE A 151 -13.07 -2.03 7.26
C PHE A 151 -11.87 -2.05 6.29
N ILE A 152 -10.88 -1.21 6.55
CA ILE A 152 -9.62 -1.21 5.76
C ILE A 152 -8.83 -2.48 6.03
N LEU A 153 -8.75 -2.90 7.31
CA LEU A 153 -8.11 -4.16 7.68
C LEU A 153 -8.77 -5.35 6.97
N ASP A 154 -10.10 -5.40 6.93
CA ASP A 154 -10.86 -6.46 6.25
C ASP A 154 -10.57 -6.51 4.74
N ILE A 155 -10.51 -5.34 4.08
CA ILE A 155 -10.15 -5.26 2.66
C ILE A 155 -8.74 -5.82 2.45
N LEU A 156 -7.76 -5.38 3.23
CA LEU A 156 -6.37 -5.83 3.09
C LEU A 156 -6.23 -7.32 3.40
N ASN A 157 -6.89 -7.81 4.45
CA ASN A 157 -6.94 -9.24 4.79
C ASN A 157 -7.52 -10.10 3.68
N LYS A 158 -8.55 -9.61 3.00
CA LYS A 158 -9.20 -10.34 1.90
C LYS A 158 -8.35 -10.31 0.63
N GLU A 159 -7.84 -9.15 0.28
CA GLU A 159 -7.32 -8.89 -1.07
C GLU A 159 -5.80 -9.12 -1.21
N ILE A 160 -4.99 -8.95 -0.14
CA ILE A 160 -3.55 -9.22 -0.24
C ILE A 160 -3.33 -10.69 -0.60
N PRO A 161 -2.56 -10.98 -1.67
CA PRO A 161 -2.35 -12.35 -2.11
C PRO A 161 -1.56 -13.18 -1.09
N LYS A 162 -1.87 -14.48 -1.02
CA LYS A 162 -1.03 -15.45 -0.28
C LYS A 162 0.36 -15.49 -0.89
N GLY A 163 1.39 -15.55 -0.05
CA GLY A 163 2.79 -15.58 -0.47
C GLY A 163 3.43 -14.20 -0.72
N THR A 164 2.67 -13.12 -0.65
CA THR A 164 3.23 -11.77 -0.56
C THR A 164 3.93 -11.59 0.79
N LYS A 165 5.20 -11.17 0.80
CA LYS A 165 5.90 -10.81 2.05
C LYS A 165 5.40 -9.47 2.56
N LEU A 166 5.13 -9.38 3.86
CA LEU A 166 4.62 -8.17 4.49
C LEU A 166 5.73 -7.46 5.27
N VAL A 167 5.74 -6.13 5.18
CA VAL A 167 6.55 -5.24 6.01
C VAL A 167 5.57 -4.33 6.74
N LEU A 168 5.34 -4.58 8.02
CA LEU A 168 4.25 -4.01 8.78
C LEU A 168 4.73 -3.13 9.92
N ASN A 169 3.99 -2.07 10.21
CA ASN A 169 4.20 -1.28 11.41
C ASN A 169 3.78 -2.10 12.64
N GLY A 170 4.75 -2.52 13.44
CA GLY A 170 4.51 -3.32 14.66
C GLY A 170 3.97 -2.48 15.83
N ASP A 171 4.04 -1.15 15.73
CA ASP A 171 3.46 -0.22 16.71
C ASP A 171 1.98 0.09 16.40
N ASP A 172 1.42 -0.44 15.32
CA ASP A 172 0.01 -0.33 14.96
C ASP A 172 -0.69 -1.69 15.11
N PRO A 173 -1.60 -1.87 16.09
CA PRO A 173 -2.29 -3.15 16.32
C PRO A 173 -3.10 -3.63 15.11
N LEU A 174 -3.68 -2.73 14.31
CA LEU A 174 -4.42 -3.10 13.11
C LEU A 174 -3.47 -3.48 11.98
N CYS A 175 -2.44 -2.66 11.72
CA CYS A 175 -1.44 -2.93 10.70
C CYS A 175 -0.71 -4.26 10.97
N SER A 176 -0.27 -4.51 12.21
CA SER A 176 0.41 -5.74 12.60
C SER A 176 -0.45 -7.00 12.47
N SER A 177 -1.78 -6.85 12.44
CA SER A 177 -2.75 -7.93 12.32
C SER A 177 -3.09 -8.31 10.87
N ILE A 178 -2.58 -7.58 9.86
CA ILE A 178 -2.85 -7.87 8.46
C ILE A 178 -2.39 -9.28 8.10
N LYS A 179 -3.27 -10.06 7.47
CA LYS A 179 -2.99 -11.34 6.78
C LYS A 179 -2.06 -12.26 7.58
N PRO A 180 -2.47 -12.78 8.75
CA PRO A 180 -1.62 -13.50 9.68
C PRO A 180 -0.92 -14.75 9.12
N GLU A 181 -1.37 -15.28 8.00
CA GLU A 181 -0.79 -16.43 7.32
C GLU A 181 0.39 -16.12 6.39
N ASN A 182 0.67 -14.84 6.10
CA ASN A 182 1.78 -14.46 5.21
C ASN A 182 3.08 -14.25 5.98
N ASP A 183 4.22 -14.52 5.34
CA ASP A 183 5.53 -14.16 5.86
C ASP A 183 5.62 -12.65 6.08
N ARG A 184 6.20 -12.25 7.20
CA ARG A 184 6.25 -10.84 7.59
C ARG A 184 7.47 -10.46 8.37
N VAL A 185 7.75 -9.17 8.38
CA VAL A 185 8.68 -8.51 9.30
C VAL A 185 8.02 -7.25 9.82
N TYR A 186 8.45 -6.80 11.00
CA TYR A 186 7.90 -5.65 11.67
C TYR A 186 8.94 -4.54 11.82
N PHE A 187 8.53 -3.32 11.49
CA PHE A 187 9.28 -2.12 11.83
C PHE A 187 8.55 -1.35 12.92
N GLY A 188 9.31 -0.58 13.67
CA GLY A 188 8.76 0.25 14.75
C GLY A 188 9.82 1.17 15.33
N ILE A 189 9.44 1.93 16.35
CA ILE A 189 10.34 2.85 17.03
C ILE A 189 10.51 2.46 18.49
N ASP A 190 11.70 2.76 19.04
CA ASP A 190 12.00 2.55 20.44
C ASP A 190 11.22 3.52 21.34
N HIS A 191 11.39 3.37 22.63
CA HIS A 191 10.73 4.23 23.61
C HIS A 191 11.09 5.71 23.39
N LEU A 192 10.06 6.56 23.48
CA LEU A 192 10.20 8.01 23.44
C LEU A 192 9.84 8.62 24.80
N ASP A 193 10.52 9.69 25.19
CA ASP A 193 10.20 10.43 26.41
C ASP A 193 8.75 10.99 26.42
N THR A 194 8.16 11.10 25.22
CA THR A 194 6.78 11.58 25.02
C THR A 194 5.74 10.45 25.05
N ASP A 195 6.14 9.20 25.19
CA ASP A 195 5.23 8.04 25.25
C ASP A 195 4.33 8.13 26.50
N LYS A 196 3.05 7.83 26.32
CA LYS A 196 2.03 7.87 27.37
C LYS A 196 1.47 6.46 27.61
N LYS A 197 0.74 6.29 28.70
CA LYS A 197 -0.02 5.05 28.98
C LYS A 197 -1.50 5.16 28.62
N GLU A 198 -2.01 6.38 28.48
CA GLU A 198 -3.41 6.65 28.21
C GLU A 198 -3.55 7.47 26.93
N CYS A 199 -4.59 7.18 26.18
CA CYS A 199 -4.90 7.91 24.96
C CYS A 199 -5.70 9.18 25.30
N ASP A 200 -5.16 10.35 24.99
CA ASP A 200 -5.81 11.65 25.21
C ASP A 200 -6.92 11.95 24.17
N ASN A 201 -7.13 11.09 23.21
CA ASN A 201 -8.10 11.32 22.14
C ASN A 201 -9.53 10.98 22.59
N ILE A 202 -10.48 11.83 22.19
CA ILE A 202 -11.92 11.64 22.46
C ILE A 202 -12.42 10.30 21.92
N VAL A 203 -11.79 9.80 20.85
CA VAL A 203 -12.18 8.56 20.20
C VAL A 203 -11.02 7.58 20.20
N ASN A 204 -11.24 6.42 20.80
CA ASN A 204 -10.32 5.29 20.71
C ASN A 204 -10.60 4.53 19.39
N ASP A 205 -9.60 4.52 18.50
CA ASP A 205 -9.71 3.86 17.19
C ASP A 205 -9.61 2.33 17.27
N VAL A 206 -8.99 1.80 18.34
CA VAL A 206 -8.82 0.37 18.57
C VAL A 206 -9.23 0.03 20.02
N PRO A 207 -10.54 0.03 20.31
CA PRO A 207 -11.03 -0.23 21.66
C PRO A 207 -10.97 -1.71 22.05
N ALA A 208 -10.85 -2.60 21.07
CA ALA A 208 -10.95 -4.03 21.26
C ALA A 208 -9.77 -4.78 20.63
N CYS A 209 -9.45 -5.93 21.21
CA CYS A 209 -8.41 -6.81 20.72
C CYS A 209 -8.72 -7.29 19.29
N PRO A 210 -7.81 -7.15 18.31
CA PRO A 210 -8.04 -7.60 16.92
C PRO A 210 -8.19 -9.13 16.80
N LYS A 211 -7.80 -9.89 17.85
CA LYS A 211 -7.88 -11.36 17.84
C LYS A 211 -9.17 -11.91 18.49
N CYS A 212 -9.59 -11.36 19.63
CA CYS A 212 -10.69 -11.94 20.41
C CYS A 212 -11.81 -10.93 20.73
N HIS A 213 -11.66 -9.68 20.29
CA HIS A 213 -12.59 -8.56 20.58
C HIS A 213 -12.76 -8.23 22.07
N GLY A 214 -11.94 -8.81 22.95
CA GLY A 214 -11.89 -8.47 24.38
C GLY A 214 -11.20 -7.10 24.62
N PRO A 215 -11.21 -6.63 25.89
CA PRO A 215 -10.53 -5.37 26.24
C PRO A 215 -9.06 -5.39 25.88
N LEU A 216 -8.57 -4.28 25.34
CA LEU A 216 -7.19 -4.08 24.97
C LEU A 216 -6.54 -3.12 25.97
N VAL A 217 -5.39 -3.51 26.51
CA VAL A 217 -4.59 -2.68 27.41
C VAL A 217 -3.49 -2.01 26.60
N HIS A 218 -3.33 -0.71 26.73
CA HIS A 218 -2.28 0.05 26.11
C HIS A 218 -1.05 0.15 27.04
N ASP A 219 0.05 -0.45 26.65
CA ASP A 219 1.34 -0.36 27.35
C ASP A 219 2.03 0.96 27.05
N ILE A 220 1.93 1.38 25.80
CA ILE A 220 2.48 2.62 25.25
C ILE A 220 1.46 3.20 24.26
N VAL A 221 1.21 4.51 24.36
CA VAL A 221 0.44 5.30 23.40
C VAL A 221 1.31 6.45 22.90
N ARG A 222 1.49 6.58 21.59
CA ARG A 222 2.25 7.66 20.94
C ARG A 222 1.35 8.63 20.21
N TYR A 223 0.53 8.09 19.32
CA TYR A 223 -0.39 8.89 18.51
C TYR A 223 -1.65 8.07 18.21
N HIS A 224 -2.79 8.50 18.71
CA HIS A 224 -4.05 7.75 18.64
C HIS A 224 -3.89 6.33 19.23
N HIS A 225 -4.05 5.30 18.40
CA HIS A 225 -3.88 3.89 18.75
C HIS A 225 -2.46 3.36 18.46
N ILE A 226 -1.60 4.18 17.86
CA ILE A 226 -0.20 3.79 17.60
C ILE A 226 0.54 3.70 18.92
N GLY A 227 1.14 2.56 19.18
CA GLY A 227 1.87 2.25 20.41
C GLY A 227 1.98 0.75 20.63
N ARG A 228 2.10 0.35 21.89
CA ARG A 228 2.19 -1.05 22.29
C ARG A 228 0.97 -1.46 23.09
N VAL A 229 0.46 -2.64 22.79
CA VAL A 229 -0.76 -3.15 23.40
C VAL A 229 -0.63 -4.63 23.78
N HIS A 230 -1.42 -5.04 24.78
CA HIS A 230 -1.68 -6.46 25.05
C HIS A 230 -3.13 -6.70 25.41
N CYS A 231 -3.55 -7.95 25.32
CA CYS A 231 -4.89 -8.42 25.69
C CYS A 231 -4.77 -9.49 26.78
N GLU A 232 -5.31 -9.24 27.95
CA GLU A 232 -5.29 -10.17 29.08
C GLU A 232 -6.17 -11.41 28.81
N ALA A 233 -7.24 -11.24 28.00
CA ALA A 233 -8.20 -12.31 27.73
C ALA A 233 -7.66 -13.43 26.83
N CYS A 234 -6.79 -13.10 25.83
CA CYS A 234 -6.31 -14.10 24.86
C CYS A 234 -4.79 -14.14 24.70
N GLY A 235 -4.06 -13.32 25.47
CA GLY A 235 -2.60 -13.23 25.38
C GLY A 235 -2.06 -12.57 24.12
N TYR A 236 -2.92 -11.92 23.30
CA TYR A 236 -2.45 -11.10 22.19
C TYR A 236 -1.55 -9.97 22.70
N ARG A 237 -0.47 -9.68 21.99
CA ARG A 237 0.41 -8.54 22.25
C ARG A 237 0.99 -7.99 20.96
N SER A 238 1.40 -6.73 20.99
CA SER A 238 2.20 -6.14 19.92
C SER A 238 3.41 -7.02 19.63
N PRO A 239 3.76 -7.22 18.35
CA PRO A 239 4.87 -8.09 17.97
C PRO A 239 6.24 -7.53 18.40
N ASP A 240 7.23 -8.41 18.46
CA ASP A 240 8.63 -7.99 18.52
C ASP A 240 9.01 -7.28 17.21
N ILE A 241 9.87 -6.27 17.28
CA ILE A 241 10.27 -5.45 16.14
C ILE A 241 11.55 -5.99 15.54
N ASP A 242 11.51 -6.32 14.25
CA ASP A 242 12.67 -6.76 13.47
C ASP A 242 13.59 -5.59 13.09
N TYR A 243 12.99 -4.43 12.79
CA TYR A 243 13.68 -3.21 12.39
C TYR A 243 13.29 -2.06 13.31
N LEU A 244 14.07 -1.87 14.37
CA LEU A 244 13.81 -0.87 15.40
C LEU A 244 14.59 0.41 15.09
N ALA A 245 13.90 1.54 14.97
CA ALA A 245 14.54 2.84 14.94
C ALA A 245 14.82 3.30 16.39
N THR A 246 16.07 3.63 16.67
CA THR A 246 16.58 4.12 17.97
C THR A 246 17.07 5.55 17.82
N ASP A 247 17.34 6.21 18.94
CA ASP A 247 17.95 7.55 18.98
C ASP A 247 17.18 8.60 18.19
N ILE A 248 15.84 8.59 18.33
CA ILE A 248 14.94 9.49 17.59
C ILE A 248 14.93 10.87 18.25
N ASP A 249 15.40 11.90 17.53
CA ASP A 249 15.25 13.29 17.91
C ASP A 249 13.84 13.80 17.51
N THR A 250 13.06 14.20 18.48
CA THR A 250 11.68 14.73 18.31
C THR A 250 11.58 16.24 18.33
N LYS A 251 12.71 16.96 18.29
CA LYS A 251 12.77 18.44 18.34
C LYS A 251 12.65 19.05 16.95
#